data_5ac581e06ddd02f582133c7b3fd4b555
#
_entry.id   5ac581e06ddd02f582133c7b3fd4b555
#
_cell.length_a   1.000
_cell.length_b   1.000
_cell.length_c   1.000
_cell.angle_alpha   90.00
_cell.angle_beta   90.00
_cell.angle_gamma   90.00
#
_symmetry.space_group_name_H-M   'P 1'
#
loop_
_entity.id
_entity.type
_entity.pdbx_description
1 polymer ?
#
loop_
_entity_poly.entity_id
_entity_poly.type
_entity_poly.pdbx_seq_one_letter_code
_entity_poly.pdbx_strand_id
1 'polypeptide(L)'
;SVQKLGTGVDRTENITYFYRDGKMAQLMASVAFNSDRRGIVYGTKGFLTVDNVNNPHEIALYDKNQRETPREVRPVPAQITGYEYEVEACLRDIAAGQLEPAEMPHAETLEIMQQMDALRAAWQIRYPFEESIIAREE
;
A
#
# COMPACT_ATOMS: atom_id res chain seq x y z
N SER A 1 14.93 0.61 -5.51
CA SER A 1 15.42 0.99 -6.86
C SER A 1 14.30 1.60 -7.68
N VAL A 2 14.65 2.49 -8.60
CA VAL A 2 13.69 3.19 -9.44
C VAL A 2 14.20 3.29 -10.89
N GLN A 3 13.29 3.15 -11.84
CA GLN A 3 13.48 3.60 -13.22
C GLN A 3 12.67 4.88 -13.43
N LYS A 4 13.25 5.88 -14.09
CA LYS A 4 12.59 7.16 -14.32
C LYS A 4 12.10 7.30 -15.76
N LEU A 5 11.03 8.06 -15.94
CA LEU A 5 10.62 8.59 -17.25
C LEU A 5 11.55 9.73 -17.69
N GLY A 6 11.48 10.11 -18.95
CA GLY A 6 12.18 11.28 -19.46
C GLY A 6 11.80 12.60 -18.78
N THR A 7 10.66 12.65 -18.11
CA THR A 7 10.18 13.75 -17.27
C THR A 7 10.83 13.83 -15.90
N GLY A 8 11.61 12.80 -15.50
CA GLY A 8 12.26 12.72 -14.19
C GLY A 8 11.45 12.02 -13.09
N VAL A 9 10.15 11.76 -13.31
CA VAL A 9 9.32 11.02 -12.35
C VAL A 9 9.55 9.52 -12.45
N ASP A 10 9.15 8.77 -11.44
CA ASP A 10 9.22 7.31 -11.39
C ASP A 10 8.37 6.66 -12.48
N ARG A 11 8.96 5.68 -13.15
CA ARG A 11 8.30 4.82 -14.13
C ARG A 11 7.98 3.46 -13.55
N THR A 12 8.96 2.89 -12.89
CA THR A 12 8.90 1.59 -12.22
C THR A 12 9.74 1.65 -10.98
N GLU A 13 9.17 1.21 -9.88
CA GLU A 13 9.86 1.18 -8.60
C GLU A 13 9.80 -0.20 -7.96
N ASN A 14 10.85 -0.53 -7.21
CA ASN A 14 10.94 -1.72 -6.40
C ASN A 14 11.48 -1.32 -5.03
N ILE A 15 10.71 -1.58 -4.00
CA ILE A 15 10.96 -1.19 -2.63
C ILE A 15 11.06 -2.45 -1.78
N THR A 16 12.09 -2.55 -0.95
CA THR A 16 12.24 -3.61 0.04
C THR A 16 12.37 -2.99 1.41
N TYR A 17 11.46 -3.36 2.30
CA TYR A 17 11.51 -2.99 3.71
C TYR A 17 12.12 -4.12 4.53
N PHE A 18 12.99 -3.76 5.45
CA PHE A 18 13.58 -4.66 6.45
C PHE A 18 13.11 -4.21 7.83
N TYR A 19 12.34 -5.04 8.49
CA TYR A 19 11.83 -4.74 9.83
C TYR A 19 12.81 -5.23 10.90
N ARG A 20 12.81 -4.57 12.05
CA ARG A 20 13.72 -4.89 13.20
C ARG A 20 13.56 -6.30 13.72
N ASP A 21 12.38 -6.88 13.58
CA ASP A 21 12.05 -8.26 14.02
C ASP A 21 12.41 -9.33 12.94
N GLY A 22 13.11 -8.94 11.89
CA GLY A 22 13.56 -9.82 10.82
C GLY A 22 12.54 -10.08 9.73
N LYS A 23 11.36 -9.47 9.77
CA LYS A 23 10.41 -9.52 8.66
C LYS A 23 10.90 -8.70 7.47
N MET A 24 10.39 -9.02 6.32
CA MET A 24 10.65 -8.27 5.08
C MET A 24 9.35 -8.06 4.34
N ALA A 25 9.24 -6.91 3.68
CA ALA A 25 8.20 -6.66 2.68
C ALA A 25 8.85 -6.21 1.37
N GLN A 26 8.27 -6.64 0.25
CA GLN A 26 8.72 -6.27 -1.08
C GLN A 26 7.53 -5.77 -1.88
N LEU A 27 7.67 -4.57 -2.45
CA LEU A 27 6.65 -3.91 -3.22
C LEU A 27 7.21 -3.54 -4.60
N MET A 28 6.37 -3.66 -5.60
CA MET A 28 6.67 -3.20 -6.94
C MET A 28 5.48 -2.41 -7.48
N ALA A 29 5.74 -1.23 -8.03
CA ALA A 29 4.75 -0.43 -8.74
C ALA A 29 5.30 0.04 -10.09
N SER A 30 4.43 0.25 -11.07
CA SER A 30 4.82 0.73 -12.38
C SER A 30 3.66 1.40 -13.10
N VAL A 31 3.96 2.48 -13.82
CA VAL A 31 3.05 3.08 -14.80
C VAL A 31 3.25 2.53 -16.22
N ALA A 32 4.25 1.66 -16.42
CA ALA A 32 4.63 1.14 -17.73
C ALA A 32 4.00 -0.21 -18.09
N PHE A 33 3.50 -0.94 -17.09
CA PHE A 33 2.87 -2.25 -17.29
C PHE A 33 1.83 -2.52 -16.19
N ASN A 34 0.95 -3.47 -16.44
CA ASN A 34 -0.01 -3.97 -15.47
C ASN A 34 0.51 -5.26 -14.84
N SER A 35 0.38 -5.36 -13.52
CA SER A 35 0.58 -6.62 -12.78
C SER A 35 -0.77 -7.28 -12.50
N ASP A 36 -0.75 -8.49 -11.96
CA ASP A 36 -1.93 -9.17 -11.43
C ASP A 36 -2.43 -8.56 -10.11
N ARG A 37 -1.70 -7.57 -9.57
CA ARG A 37 -2.00 -6.86 -8.32
C ARG A 37 -2.16 -7.75 -7.10
N ARG A 38 -1.60 -8.95 -7.15
CA ARG A 38 -1.69 -9.91 -6.04
C ARG A 38 -0.81 -9.50 -4.88
N GLY A 39 -1.35 -9.62 -3.66
CA GLY A 39 -0.58 -9.58 -2.42
C GLY A 39 -0.38 -10.98 -1.85
N ILE A 40 0.80 -11.24 -1.26
CA ILE A 40 1.10 -12.52 -0.60
C ILE A 40 1.80 -12.23 0.72
N VAL A 41 1.33 -12.90 1.81
CA VAL A 41 2.00 -12.86 3.10
C VAL A 41 2.46 -14.28 3.46
N TYR A 42 3.77 -14.48 3.57
CA TYR A 42 4.37 -15.75 3.93
C TYR A 42 4.59 -15.84 5.44
N GLY A 43 4.11 -16.91 6.04
CA GLY A 43 4.30 -17.24 7.44
C GLY A 43 4.98 -18.60 7.63
N THR A 44 5.35 -18.92 8.85
CA THR A 44 6.02 -20.20 9.18
C THR A 44 5.12 -21.42 9.05
N LYS A 45 3.79 -21.23 9.14
CA LYS A 45 2.78 -22.31 9.06
C LYS A 45 2.11 -22.42 7.71
N GLY A 46 2.27 -21.41 6.85
CA GLY A 46 1.64 -21.33 5.54
C GLY A 46 1.74 -19.93 4.96
N PHE A 47 0.88 -19.61 4.02
CA PHE A 47 0.81 -18.28 3.41
C PHE A 47 -0.64 -17.91 3.12
N LEU A 48 -0.88 -16.62 2.98
CA LEU A 48 -2.14 -16.11 2.48
C LEU A 48 -1.93 -15.31 1.20
N THR A 49 -2.95 -15.29 0.36
CA THR A 49 -2.97 -14.46 -0.85
C THR A 49 -4.17 -13.53 -0.81
N VAL A 50 -3.97 -12.33 -1.33
CA VAL A 50 -5.02 -11.36 -1.66
C VAL A 50 -5.02 -11.24 -3.17
N ASP A 51 -6.13 -11.48 -3.83
CA ASP A 51 -6.22 -11.55 -5.29
C ASP A 51 -5.95 -10.19 -5.97
N ASN A 52 -6.31 -9.10 -5.33
CA ASN A 52 -6.07 -7.73 -5.80
C ASN A 52 -5.91 -6.78 -4.62
N VAL A 53 -4.72 -6.25 -4.39
CA VAL A 53 -4.42 -5.36 -3.24
C VAL A 53 -5.16 -4.02 -3.29
N ASN A 54 -5.60 -3.57 -4.48
CA ASN A 54 -6.31 -2.31 -4.65
C ASN A 54 -7.81 -2.45 -4.41
N ASN A 55 -8.39 -3.60 -4.77
CA ASN A 55 -9.81 -3.88 -4.61
C ASN A 55 -10.01 -5.40 -4.49
N PRO A 56 -9.78 -5.99 -3.30
CA PRO A 56 -9.81 -7.42 -3.11
C PRO A 56 -11.21 -7.99 -3.26
N HIS A 57 -11.31 -9.24 -3.76
CA HIS A 57 -12.53 -10.01 -3.78
C HIS A 57 -12.49 -11.16 -2.78
N GLU A 58 -11.28 -11.67 -2.52
CA GLU A 58 -11.08 -12.77 -1.57
C GLU A 58 -9.68 -12.75 -0.94
N ILE A 59 -9.61 -13.40 0.22
CA ILE A 59 -8.37 -13.80 0.87
C ILE A 59 -8.34 -15.31 0.94
N ALA A 60 -7.31 -15.94 0.39
CA ALA A 60 -7.14 -17.39 0.44
C ALA A 60 -5.96 -17.76 1.36
N LEU A 61 -6.20 -18.71 2.29
CA LEU A 61 -5.20 -19.20 3.23
C LEU A 61 -4.74 -20.59 2.84
N TYR A 62 -3.44 -20.81 2.77
CA TYR A 62 -2.80 -22.06 2.39
C TYR A 62 -1.93 -22.61 3.51
N ASP A 63 -1.96 -23.91 3.70
CA ASP A 63 -1.05 -24.58 4.62
C ASP A 63 0.34 -24.79 3.96
N LYS A 64 1.39 -24.85 4.80
CA LYS A 64 2.79 -24.99 4.35
C LYS A 64 3.01 -26.17 3.39
N ASN A 65 2.32 -27.27 3.59
CA ASN A 65 2.51 -28.51 2.86
C ASN A 65 1.46 -28.75 1.76
N GLN A 66 0.47 -27.84 1.63
CA GLN A 66 -0.58 -27.93 0.62
C GLN A 66 -0.77 -26.58 -0.05
N ARG A 67 -0.10 -26.41 -1.20
CA ARG A 67 0.02 -25.11 -1.87
C ARG A 67 -0.97 -24.94 -3.03
N GLU A 68 -1.57 -26.00 -3.50
CA GLU A 68 -2.44 -26.00 -4.69
C GLU A 68 -3.89 -25.70 -4.33
N THR A 69 -4.33 -26.12 -3.13
CA THR A 69 -5.69 -25.94 -2.67
C THR A 69 -5.69 -25.12 -1.39
N PRO A 70 -6.41 -23.99 -1.33
CA PRO A 70 -6.51 -23.21 -0.10
C PRO A 70 -7.24 -24.03 0.97
N ARG A 71 -6.75 -23.91 2.21
CA ARG A 71 -7.42 -24.45 3.39
C ARG A 71 -8.72 -23.69 3.70
N GLU A 72 -8.69 -22.39 3.42
CA GLU A 72 -9.79 -21.49 3.71
C GLU A 72 -9.80 -20.36 2.67
N VAL A 73 -10.98 -20.01 2.19
CA VAL A 73 -11.20 -18.84 1.34
C VAL A 73 -12.24 -17.96 2.04
N ARG A 74 -11.90 -16.69 2.21
CA ARG A 74 -12.81 -15.67 2.76
C ARG A 74 -13.09 -14.64 1.70
N PRO A 75 -14.32 -14.60 1.18
CA PRO A 75 -14.73 -13.51 0.30
C PRO A 75 -14.78 -12.21 1.12
N VAL A 76 -14.46 -11.10 0.50
CA VAL A 76 -14.75 -9.79 1.09
C VAL A 76 -16.27 -9.57 1.11
N PRO A 77 -16.77 -8.74 2.04
CA PRO A 77 -18.18 -8.33 2.04
C PRO A 77 -18.57 -7.70 0.69
N ALA A 78 -19.85 -7.76 0.35
CA ALA A 78 -20.35 -7.19 -0.89
C ALA A 78 -20.03 -5.69 -0.96
N GLN A 79 -19.44 -5.28 -2.08
CA GLN A 79 -19.01 -3.89 -2.30
C GLN A 79 -19.37 -3.45 -3.72
N ILE A 80 -19.55 -2.15 -3.90
CA ILE A 80 -19.76 -1.52 -5.21
C ILE A 80 -18.39 -1.04 -5.75
N THR A 81 -17.65 -0.32 -4.92
CA THR A 81 -16.34 0.26 -5.27
C THR A 81 -15.27 0.02 -4.21
N GLY A 82 -15.67 -0.31 -2.98
CA GLY A 82 -14.82 -0.37 -1.79
C GLY A 82 -14.77 0.95 -1.00
N TYR A 83 -15.05 2.08 -1.63
CA TYR A 83 -15.09 3.39 -0.96
C TYR A 83 -16.25 3.52 0.04
N GLU A 84 -17.30 2.74 -0.10
CA GLU A 84 -18.42 2.70 0.85
C GLU A 84 -17.96 2.40 2.28
N TYR A 85 -16.95 1.55 2.44
CA TYR A 85 -16.40 1.22 3.77
C TYR A 85 -15.64 2.40 4.39
N GLU A 86 -14.95 3.19 3.57
CA GLU A 86 -14.29 4.42 4.00
C GLU A 86 -15.34 5.44 4.49
N VAL A 87 -16.41 5.62 3.72
CA VAL A 87 -17.52 6.51 4.08
C VAL A 87 -18.22 6.04 5.36
N GLU A 88 -18.50 4.75 5.49
CA GLU A 88 -19.12 4.17 6.70
C GLU A 88 -18.24 4.35 7.93
N ALA A 89 -16.92 4.16 7.83
CA ALA A 89 -15.97 4.39 8.89
C ALA A 89 -15.99 5.86 9.32
N CYS A 90 -15.93 6.79 8.38
CA CYS A 90 -15.99 8.22 8.66
C CYS A 90 -17.32 8.61 9.35
N LEU A 91 -18.45 8.14 8.87
CA LEU A 91 -19.76 8.43 9.48
C LEU A 91 -19.87 7.88 10.90
N ARG A 92 -19.40 6.66 11.14
CA ARG A 92 -19.36 6.05 12.47
C ARG A 92 -18.54 6.88 13.45
N ASP A 93 -17.33 7.29 13.03
CA ASP A 93 -16.39 7.99 13.89
C ASP A 93 -16.82 9.43 14.16
N ILE A 94 -17.39 10.11 13.17
CA ILE A 94 -18.03 11.43 13.37
C ILE A 94 -19.19 11.33 14.36
N ALA A 95 -20.06 10.33 14.22
CA ALA A 95 -21.19 10.11 15.13
C ALA A 95 -20.73 9.79 16.56
N ALA A 96 -19.57 9.15 16.71
CA ALA A 96 -18.95 8.86 18.00
C ALA A 96 -18.13 10.02 18.57
N GLY A 97 -18.04 11.16 17.86
CA GLY A 97 -17.22 12.31 18.26
C GLY A 97 -15.71 12.06 18.20
N GLN A 98 -15.27 11.07 17.41
CA GLN A 98 -13.87 10.79 17.19
C GLN A 98 -13.26 11.82 16.22
N LEU A 99 -12.01 12.22 16.45
CA LEU A 99 -11.29 13.18 15.61
C LEU A 99 -10.52 12.50 14.47
N GLU A 100 -10.30 11.19 14.57
CA GLU A 100 -9.59 10.38 13.57
C GLU A 100 -10.13 8.95 13.56
N PRO A 101 -10.16 8.28 12.41
CA PRO A 101 -10.60 6.89 12.32
C PRO A 101 -9.54 5.93 12.89
N ALA A 102 -10.03 4.86 13.54
CA ALA A 102 -9.16 3.82 14.07
C ALA A 102 -8.45 3.03 12.97
N GLU A 103 -9.05 2.91 11.80
CA GLU A 103 -8.52 2.18 10.65
C GLU A 103 -7.36 2.92 9.97
N MET A 104 -7.32 4.26 10.06
CA MET A 104 -6.27 5.10 9.47
C MET A 104 -6.03 6.33 10.34
N PRO A 105 -5.33 6.18 11.48
CA PRO A 105 -4.99 7.29 12.35
C PRO A 105 -4.07 8.31 11.64
N HIS A 106 -4.12 9.59 12.06
CA HIS A 106 -3.27 10.63 11.49
C HIS A 106 -1.78 10.29 11.55
N ALA A 107 -1.35 9.62 12.62
CA ALA A 107 0.04 9.19 12.77
C ALA A 107 0.48 8.21 11.66
N GLU A 108 -0.39 7.28 11.27
CA GLU A 108 -0.14 6.33 10.17
C GLU A 108 -0.01 7.07 8.84
N THR A 109 -0.92 8.00 8.55
CA THR A 109 -0.85 8.84 7.35
C THR A 109 0.47 9.60 7.28
N LEU A 110 0.89 10.22 8.39
CA LEU A 110 2.14 10.97 8.44
C LEU A 110 3.36 10.05 8.24
N GLU A 111 3.37 8.87 8.84
CA GLU A 111 4.44 7.89 8.66
C GLU A 111 4.58 7.45 7.20
N ILE A 112 3.45 7.14 6.54
CA ILE A 112 3.44 6.76 5.12
C ILE A 112 3.98 7.91 4.27
N MET A 113 3.54 9.15 4.49
CA MET A 113 4.02 10.31 3.76
C MET A 113 5.51 10.54 3.95
N GLN A 114 6.02 10.40 5.18
CA GLN A 114 7.46 10.50 5.48
C GLN A 114 8.28 9.43 4.75
N GLN A 115 7.77 8.19 4.66
CA GLN A 115 8.43 7.13 3.90
C GLN A 115 8.46 7.45 2.40
N MET A 116 7.37 7.96 1.84
CA MET A 116 7.31 8.38 0.43
C MET A 116 8.30 9.52 0.15
N ASP A 117 8.38 10.52 1.03
CA ASP A 117 9.33 11.62 0.90
C ASP A 117 10.79 11.15 0.99
N ALA A 118 11.09 10.23 1.90
CA ALA A 118 12.42 9.63 2.02
C ALA A 118 12.83 8.86 0.74
N LEU A 119 11.90 8.11 0.14
CA LEU A 119 12.12 7.41 -1.13
C LEU A 119 12.35 8.40 -2.27
N ARG A 120 11.52 9.43 -2.39
CA ARG A 120 11.68 10.49 -3.39
C ARG A 120 13.03 11.20 -3.26
N ALA A 121 13.42 11.54 -2.05
CA ALA A 121 14.72 12.16 -1.77
C ALA A 121 15.88 11.24 -2.17
N ALA A 122 15.84 9.96 -1.78
CA ALA A 122 16.85 8.96 -2.13
C ALA A 122 16.98 8.72 -3.64
N TRP A 123 15.87 8.83 -4.36
CA TRP A 123 15.80 8.66 -5.81
C TRP A 123 15.98 9.97 -6.57
N GLN A 124 16.13 11.11 -5.88
CA GLN A 124 16.25 12.44 -6.50
C GLN A 124 15.06 12.72 -7.45
N ILE A 125 13.86 12.40 -7.01
CA ILE A 125 12.60 12.73 -7.72
C ILE A 125 12.10 14.05 -7.15
N ARG A 126 11.99 15.06 -8.03
CA ARG A 126 11.43 16.38 -7.71
C ARG A 126 10.34 16.72 -8.68
N TYR A 127 9.28 17.30 -8.19
CA TYR A 127 8.21 17.80 -9.04
C TYR A 127 8.48 19.24 -9.44
N PRO A 128 8.18 19.67 -10.68
CA PRO A 128 8.50 21.00 -11.17
C PRO A 128 7.93 22.14 -10.31
N PHE A 129 6.79 21.95 -9.66
CA PHE A 129 6.17 22.96 -8.81
C PHE A 129 6.88 23.15 -7.46
N GLU A 130 7.64 22.20 -6.98
CA GLU A 130 8.38 22.29 -5.71
C GLU A 130 9.48 23.36 -5.76
N GLU A 131 10.12 23.53 -6.92
CA GLU A 131 11.13 24.57 -7.12
C GLU A 131 10.55 25.98 -6.96
N SER A 132 9.29 26.17 -7.36
CA SER A 132 8.62 27.46 -7.23
C SER A 132 8.18 27.80 -5.80
N ILE A 133 8.05 26.80 -4.92
CA ILE A 133 7.73 26.99 -3.50
C ILE A 133 8.99 27.40 -2.74
N ILE A 134 10.11 26.70 -2.96
CA ILE A 134 11.40 26.96 -2.32
C ILE A 134 11.89 28.39 -2.67
N ALA A 135 11.75 28.80 -3.92
CA ALA A 135 12.14 30.14 -4.37
C ALA A 135 11.27 31.29 -3.80
N ARG A 136 10.19 30.99 -3.10
CA ARG A 136 9.34 31.99 -2.43
C ARG A 136 9.64 32.14 -0.92
N GLU A 137 10.35 31.19 -0.36
CA GLU A 137 10.74 31.17 1.06
C GLU A 137 12.18 31.71 1.28
N GLU A 138 12.94 31.97 0.22
CA GLU A 138 14.21 32.71 0.21
C GLU A 138 13.98 34.20 -0.10
#